data_95dc1c04ef2294ecc3a7c734c145e43d
#
_entry.id   95dc1c04ef2294ecc3a7c734c145e43d
#
_cell.length_a   1.000
_cell.length_b   1.000
_cell.length_c   1.000
_cell.angle_alpha   90.00
_cell.angle_beta   90.00
_cell.angle_gamma   90.00
#
_symmetry.space_group_name_H-M   'P 1'
#
loop_
_entity.id
_entity.type
_entity.pdbx_description
1 polymer ?
#
loop_
_entity_poly.entity_id
_entity_poly.type
_entity_poly.pdbx_seq_one_letter_code
_entity_poly.pdbx_strand_id
1 'polypeptide(L)'
;MENKNNLFEEIFEEKKDCKISRRSFIKITGGGILLYFTIRNFPLFAQENRNQQHEMPSDFNAYLKIGIDGRITCYTGKIEMGQGVITSLAQMLADELDVAIESVDMVMGDTDLCPWDMGTFGSMSTPVFGTELRKAGAKARKVLLEMGAEFLKVPFENLEINNGIIFSKINNNLKISYA
;
A
#
# COMPACT_ATOMS: atom_id res chain seq x y z
N MET A 1 26.13 -1.92 15.63
CA MET A 1 24.89 -2.53 15.06
C MET A 1 23.74 -1.93 15.83
N GLU A 2 23.33 -0.73 15.45
CA GLU A 2 22.24 0.01 16.13
C GLU A 2 20.89 -0.40 15.56
N ASN A 3 20.01 -0.58 16.45
CA ASN A 3 18.72 -1.24 16.49
C ASN A 3 17.71 -0.69 15.47
N LYS A 4 17.58 -1.34 14.32
CA LYS A 4 16.54 -1.03 13.31
C LYS A 4 15.12 -1.38 13.77
N ASN A 5 14.98 -2.13 14.87
CA ASN A 5 13.67 -2.58 15.38
C ASN A 5 12.90 -1.48 16.12
N ASN A 6 13.58 -0.45 16.65
CA ASN A 6 12.90 0.61 17.40
C ASN A 6 12.01 1.51 16.54
N LEU A 7 12.29 1.64 15.26
CA LEU A 7 11.52 2.55 14.39
C LEU A 7 10.13 1.98 14.04
N PHE A 8 10.03 0.65 13.94
CA PHE A 8 8.74 -0.02 13.69
C PHE A 8 7.88 -0.05 14.95
N GLU A 9 8.48 -0.26 16.13
CA GLU A 9 7.75 -0.25 17.41
C GLU A 9 7.21 1.15 17.74
N GLU A 10 7.97 2.24 17.53
CA GLU A 10 7.47 3.61 17.72
C GLU A 10 6.26 3.96 16.83
N ILE A 11 6.17 3.37 15.62
CA ILE A 11 5.04 3.57 14.72
C ILE A 11 3.78 2.85 15.24
N PHE A 12 3.95 1.78 16.02
CA PHE A 12 2.84 0.96 16.52
C PHE A 12 2.29 1.39 17.88
N GLU A 13 3.08 2.04 18.75
CA GLU A 13 2.62 2.49 20.08
C GLU A 13 1.68 3.70 20.05
N GLU A 14 1.68 4.52 19.00
CA GLU A 14 0.80 5.71 18.89
C GLU A 14 -0.66 5.43 18.51
N LYS A 15 -1.11 4.17 18.54
CA LYS A 15 -2.43 3.76 18.04
C LYS A 15 -3.47 3.48 19.13
N LYS A 16 -3.94 4.51 19.83
CA LYS A 16 -5.21 4.34 20.57
C LYS A 16 -6.36 5.24 20.10
N ASP A 17 -6.11 6.30 19.32
CA ASP A 17 -7.19 7.10 18.74
C ASP A 17 -6.75 7.67 17.39
N CYS A 18 -7.08 6.98 16.31
CA CYS A 18 -6.60 7.33 14.98
C CYS A 18 -7.50 8.35 14.29
N LYS A 19 -7.37 9.62 14.64
CA LYS A 19 -7.49 10.71 13.68
C LYS A 19 -6.11 10.96 13.09
N ILE A 20 -5.74 10.19 12.07
CA ILE A 20 -4.48 10.37 11.37
C ILE A 20 -4.50 11.75 10.71
N SER A 21 -3.76 12.68 11.27
CA SER A 21 -3.43 13.94 10.63
C SER A 21 -2.60 13.62 9.37
N ARG A 22 -2.88 14.29 8.25
CA ARG A 22 -2.16 14.11 6.97
C ARG A 22 -0.64 14.17 7.12
N ARG A 23 -0.11 14.90 8.12
CA ARG A 23 1.32 15.03 8.43
C ARG A 23 1.92 13.82 9.16
N SER A 24 1.14 13.07 9.93
CA SER A 24 1.63 11.88 10.66
C SER A 24 1.70 10.63 9.78
N PHE A 25 1.09 10.67 8.60
CA PHE A 25 1.04 9.56 7.65
C PHE A 25 2.27 9.50 6.72
N ILE A 26 3.01 10.59 6.61
CA ILE A 26 4.18 10.70 5.74
C ILE A 26 5.42 10.84 6.63
N LYS A 27 5.96 9.73 7.13
CA LYS A 27 7.33 9.71 7.65
C LYS A 27 8.28 9.43 6.50
N ILE A 28 9.05 10.43 6.13
CA ILE A 28 10.16 10.29 5.18
C ILE A 28 11.23 9.46 5.87
N THR A 29 11.27 8.17 5.59
CA THR A 29 12.31 7.26 6.08
C THR A 29 13.30 7.03 4.95
N GLY A 30 14.45 7.71 4.99
CA GLY A 30 15.51 7.53 4.01
C GLY A 30 15.16 7.95 2.58
N GLY A 31 14.32 8.99 2.40
CA GLY A 31 13.98 9.56 1.11
C GLY A 31 12.86 8.86 0.35
N GLY A 32 11.97 8.12 1.01
CA GLY A 32 10.81 7.48 0.38
C GLY A 32 9.50 7.75 1.14
N ILE A 33 8.36 7.41 0.52
CA ILE A 33 7.02 7.50 1.11
C ILE A 33 6.60 6.10 1.55
N LEU A 34 6.18 5.95 2.81
CA LEU A 34 5.64 4.70 3.35
C LEU A 34 4.15 4.85 3.65
N LEU A 35 3.33 3.98 3.07
CA LEU A 35 1.90 3.91 3.25
C LEU A 35 1.53 2.56 3.88
N TYR A 36 0.77 2.59 4.97
CA TYR A 36 0.26 1.39 5.62
C TYR A 36 -1.26 1.32 5.49
N PHE A 37 -1.80 0.15 5.19
CA PHE A 37 -3.24 -0.08 5.18
C PHE A 37 -3.60 -1.43 5.78
N THR A 38 -4.74 -1.44 6.47
CA THR A 38 -5.32 -2.61 7.12
C THR A 38 -6.76 -2.77 6.64
N ILE A 39 -7.11 -3.98 6.23
CA ILE A 39 -8.48 -4.39 5.95
C ILE A 39 -9.00 -5.07 7.21
N ARG A 40 -9.84 -4.37 7.97
CA ARG A 40 -10.51 -4.92 9.15
C ARG A 40 -11.87 -5.49 8.80
N ASN A 41 -12.24 -6.59 9.45
CA ASN A 41 -13.57 -7.18 9.41
C ASN A 41 -14.02 -7.57 8.00
N PHE A 42 -13.27 -8.43 7.34
CA PHE A 42 -13.82 -9.13 6.20
C PHE A 42 -14.88 -10.13 6.72
N PRO A 43 -16.17 -10.02 6.32
CA PRO A 43 -17.13 -11.05 6.65
C PRO A 43 -16.76 -12.31 5.84
N LEU A 44 -15.94 -13.16 6.42
CA LEU A 44 -15.89 -14.56 6.01
C LEU A 44 -17.30 -15.07 6.19
N PHE A 45 -17.88 -15.66 5.18
CA PHE A 45 -19.21 -16.30 5.21
C PHE A 45 -19.34 -17.10 6.50
N ALA A 46 -19.86 -16.44 7.54
CA ALA A 46 -20.14 -17.06 8.81
C ALA A 46 -21.33 -17.96 8.61
N GLN A 47 -21.07 -19.23 8.45
CA GLN A 47 -22.07 -20.25 8.72
C GLN A 47 -22.41 -20.13 10.21
N GLU A 48 -23.63 -19.70 10.48
CA GLU A 48 -24.18 -19.63 11.83
C GLU A 48 -23.98 -20.96 12.56
N ASN A 49 -23.63 -20.84 13.83
CA ASN A 49 -23.52 -21.89 14.84
C ASN A 49 -22.18 -22.62 14.96
N ARG A 50 -21.32 -22.05 15.81
CA ARG A 50 -20.60 -22.82 16.84
C ARG A 50 -20.09 -21.91 17.95
N ASN A 51 -20.65 -22.11 19.15
CA ASN A 51 -20.17 -21.54 20.40
C ASN A 51 -18.69 -21.91 20.64
N GLN A 52 -17.93 -20.92 21.00
CA GLN A 52 -16.55 -20.79 21.46
C GLN A 52 -15.63 -20.19 20.41
N GLN A 53 -15.52 -18.89 20.56
CA GLN A 53 -14.73 -18.00 19.75
C GLN A 53 -13.31 -17.90 20.27
N HIS A 54 -12.38 -18.54 19.61
CA HIS A 54 -11.13 -17.86 19.36
C HIS A 54 -11.36 -17.01 18.10
N GLU A 55 -11.59 -15.73 18.27
CA GLU A 55 -11.58 -14.78 17.15
C GLU A 55 -10.20 -14.84 16.49
N MET A 56 -10.10 -15.59 15.39
CA MET A 56 -8.91 -15.47 14.57
C MET A 56 -8.88 -14.08 13.97
N PRO A 57 -7.76 -13.35 14.10
CA PRO A 57 -7.63 -12.06 13.46
C PRO A 57 -7.89 -12.20 11.97
N SER A 58 -8.88 -11.48 11.44
CA SER A 58 -9.32 -11.55 10.03
C SER A 58 -8.69 -10.43 9.19
N ASP A 59 -7.54 -9.92 9.61
CA ASP A 59 -6.93 -8.76 8.99
C ASP A 59 -6.03 -9.16 7.83
N PHE A 60 -6.21 -8.49 6.68
CA PHE A 60 -5.25 -8.48 5.59
C PHE A 60 -4.46 -7.18 5.66
N ASN A 61 -3.16 -7.27 5.75
CA ASN A 61 -2.31 -6.11 5.92
C ASN A 61 -1.28 -6.01 4.80
N ALA A 62 -0.92 -4.79 4.42
CA ALA A 62 0.20 -4.55 3.54
C ALA A 62 0.85 -3.20 3.81
N TYR A 63 2.14 -3.09 3.50
CA TYR A 63 2.88 -1.84 3.44
C TYR A 63 3.20 -1.52 2.00
N LEU A 64 3.07 -0.25 1.64
CA LEU A 64 3.45 0.27 0.34
C LEU A 64 4.54 1.31 0.54
N LYS A 65 5.70 1.09 -0.05
CA LYS A 65 6.83 2.02 -0.04
C LYS A 65 7.06 2.53 -1.46
N ILE A 66 7.17 3.83 -1.60
CA ILE A 66 7.60 4.48 -2.85
C ILE A 66 8.99 5.03 -2.59
N GLY A 67 9.98 4.48 -3.27
CA GLY A 67 11.38 4.85 -3.14
C GLY A 67 11.71 6.16 -3.87
N ILE A 68 12.86 6.75 -3.53
CA ILE A 68 13.40 7.93 -4.23
C ILE A 68 13.83 7.63 -5.67
N ASP A 69 13.89 6.38 -6.03
CA ASP A 69 14.16 5.87 -7.38
C ASP A 69 12.87 5.62 -8.19
N GLY A 70 11.72 5.96 -7.61
CA GLY A 70 10.39 5.74 -8.19
C GLY A 70 9.91 4.29 -8.13
N ARG A 71 10.68 3.36 -7.57
CA ARG A 71 10.22 1.98 -7.39
C ARG A 71 9.19 1.88 -6.28
N ILE A 72 8.20 1.04 -6.52
CA ILE A 72 7.11 0.78 -5.60
C ILE A 72 7.30 -0.61 -5.02
N THR A 73 7.48 -0.71 -3.70
CA THR A 73 7.60 -1.99 -3.02
C THR A 73 6.35 -2.22 -2.18
N CYS A 74 5.68 -3.34 -2.41
CA CYS A 74 4.54 -3.79 -1.62
C CYS A 74 4.95 -4.98 -0.75
N TYR A 75 4.83 -4.83 0.56
CA TYR A 75 5.10 -5.88 1.54
C TYR A 75 3.77 -6.47 2.00
N THR A 76 3.58 -7.76 1.81
CA THR A 76 2.35 -8.46 2.19
C THR A 76 2.64 -9.86 2.72
N GLY A 77 1.86 -10.31 3.70
CA GLY A 77 1.93 -11.67 4.23
C GLY A 77 1.36 -12.74 3.31
N LYS A 78 0.96 -12.40 2.07
CA LYS A 78 0.59 -13.38 1.05
C LYS A 78 1.80 -14.21 0.63
N ILE A 79 1.55 -15.43 0.14
CA ILE A 79 2.60 -16.38 -0.25
C ILE A 79 2.41 -16.79 -1.70
N GLU A 80 3.50 -16.75 -2.47
CA GLU A 80 3.58 -17.35 -3.81
C GLU A 80 3.95 -18.83 -3.70
N MET A 81 3.14 -19.68 -4.31
CA MET A 81 3.35 -21.13 -4.35
C MET A 81 3.28 -21.66 -5.79
N GLY A 82 3.53 -20.80 -6.78
CA GLY A 82 3.40 -21.11 -8.19
C GLY A 82 2.03 -20.79 -8.79
N GLN A 83 1.12 -20.13 -8.04
CA GLN A 83 -0.21 -19.75 -8.51
C GLN A 83 -0.24 -18.37 -9.19
N GLY A 84 0.89 -17.65 -9.28
CA GLY A 84 1.00 -16.36 -9.97
C GLY A 84 0.45 -15.17 -9.20
N VAL A 85 0.32 -15.26 -7.87
CA VAL A 85 -0.22 -14.17 -7.03
C VAL A 85 0.71 -12.96 -7.00
N ILE A 86 2.03 -13.16 -7.06
CA ILE A 86 3.01 -12.07 -7.18
C ILE A 86 2.67 -11.20 -8.39
N THR A 87 2.54 -11.81 -9.55
CA THR A 87 2.28 -11.08 -10.80
C THR A 87 0.91 -10.40 -10.77
N SER A 88 -0.13 -11.11 -10.34
CA SER A 88 -1.49 -10.55 -10.34
C SER A 88 -1.64 -9.36 -9.38
N LEU A 89 -1.03 -9.40 -8.21
CA LEU A 89 -1.08 -8.28 -7.25
C LEU A 89 -0.21 -7.11 -7.72
N ALA A 90 0.96 -7.39 -8.31
CA ALA A 90 1.81 -6.35 -8.90
C ALA A 90 1.09 -5.60 -10.03
N GLN A 91 0.39 -6.33 -10.93
CA GLN A 91 -0.41 -5.73 -11.99
C GLN A 91 -1.51 -4.83 -11.44
N MET A 92 -2.27 -5.32 -10.45
CA MET A 92 -3.35 -4.53 -9.84
C MET A 92 -2.84 -3.24 -9.21
N LEU A 93 -1.66 -3.28 -8.58
CA LEU A 93 -1.06 -2.11 -7.97
C LEU A 93 -0.49 -1.15 -9.00
N ALA A 94 0.17 -1.67 -10.03
CA ALA A 94 0.70 -0.90 -11.15
C ALA A 94 -0.41 -0.13 -11.89
N ASP A 95 -1.55 -0.78 -12.16
CA ASP A 95 -2.73 -0.17 -12.78
C ASP A 95 -3.25 1.01 -11.93
N GLU A 96 -3.39 0.82 -10.61
CA GLU A 96 -3.94 1.87 -9.74
C GLU A 96 -2.99 3.06 -9.57
N LEU A 97 -1.68 2.80 -9.57
CA LEU A 97 -0.65 3.84 -9.42
C LEU A 97 -0.20 4.45 -10.75
N ASP A 98 -0.69 3.91 -11.86
CA ASP A 98 -0.32 4.35 -13.21
C ASP A 98 1.20 4.32 -13.41
N VAL A 99 1.78 3.13 -13.22
CA VAL A 99 3.21 2.85 -13.40
C VAL A 99 3.41 1.57 -14.20
N ALA A 100 4.60 1.40 -14.77
CA ALA A 100 4.97 0.12 -15.39
C ALA A 100 5.05 -0.99 -14.33
N ILE A 101 4.60 -2.20 -14.65
CA ILE A 101 4.64 -3.35 -13.74
C ILE A 101 6.06 -3.64 -13.25
N GLU A 102 7.06 -3.41 -14.08
CA GLU A 102 8.48 -3.59 -13.78
C GLU A 102 8.98 -2.64 -12.68
N SER A 103 8.21 -1.58 -12.39
CA SER A 103 8.48 -0.64 -11.29
C SER A 103 7.93 -1.12 -9.95
N VAL A 104 7.18 -2.24 -9.93
CA VAL A 104 6.52 -2.77 -8.72
C VAL A 104 7.23 -4.02 -8.24
N ASP A 105 7.76 -3.97 -7.03
CA ASP A 105 8.34 -5.11 -6.33
C ASP A 105 7.36 -5.64 -5.29
N MET A 106 7.10 -6.94 -5.31
CA MET A 106 6.29 -7.62 -4.30
C MET A 106 7.20 -8.38 -3.34
N VAL A 107 7.19 -8.02 -2.06
CA VAL A 107 7.88 -8.75 -0.99
C VAL A 107 6.87 -9.59 -0.26
N MET A 108 7.06 -10.90 -0.28
CA MET A 108 6.16 -11.91 0.30
C MET A 108 6.95 -12.97 1.07
N GLY A 109 6.33 -13.56 2.07
CA GLY A 109 6.91 -14.70 2.79
C GLY A 109 8.06 -14.36 3.72
N ASP A 110 8.31 -13.10 3.97
CA ASP A 110 9.33 -12.61 4.90
C ASP A 110 8.63 -12.14 6.19
N THR A 111 8.83 -12.87 7.28
CA THR A 111 8.16 -12.59 8.56
C THR A 111 8.74 -11.40 9.30
N ASP A 112 9.94 -10.94 8.92
CA ASP A 112 10.58 -9.77 9.51
C ASP A 112 10.18 -8.47 8.80
N LEU A 113 9.84 -8.56 7.51
CA LEU A 113 9.54 -7.39 6.67
C LEU A 113 8.04 -7.24 6.39
N CYS A 114 7.32 -8.36 6.27
CA CYS A 114 5.91 -8.34 5.90
C CYS A 114 5.01 -8.25 7.13
N PRO A 115 3.89 -7.52 7.03
CA PRO A 115 2.91 -7.48 8.11
C PRO A 115 2.23 -8.85 8.27
N TRP A 116 1.68 -9.08 9.46
CA TRP A 116 0.86 -10.25 9.72
C TRP A 116 -0.33 -10.30 8.74
N ASP A 117 -0.63 -11.49 8.25
CA ASP A 117 -1.74 -11.77 7.33
C ASP A 117 -2.38 -13.11 7.71
N MET A 118 -3.68 -13.25 7.55
CA MET A 118 -4.39 -14.47 7.90
C MET A 118 -4.04 -15.67 7.01
N GLY A 119 -3.34 -15.46 5.90
CA GLY A 119 -2.83 -16.51 5.03
C GLY A 119 -3.27 -16.42 3.57
N THR A 120 -2.76 -17.38 2.79
CA THR A 120 -3.03 -17.54 1.36
C THR A 120 -3.77 -18.85 1.13
N PHE A 121 -5.09 -18.80 0.97
CA PHE A 121 -5.97 -19.97 0.84
C PHE A 121 -7.30 -19.60 0.16
N GLY A 122 -8.09 -20.60 -0.20
CA GLY A 122 -9.47 -20.46 -0.65
C GLY A 122 -9.64 -19.61 -1.93
N SER A 123 -8.58 -19.44 -2.73
CA SER A 123 -8.57 -18.58 -3.92
C SER A 123 -8.95 -17.11 -3.64
N MET A 124 -8.74 -16.62 -2.41
CA MET A 124 -9.14 -15.29 -1.98
C MET A 124 -8.11 -14.20 -2.23
N SER A 125 -6.85 -14.55 -2.51
CA SER A 125 -5.77 -13.56 -2.63
C SER A 125 -6.03 -12.54 -3.71
N THR A 126 -6.40 -12.95 -4.92
CA THR A 126 -6.68 -12.03 -6.02
C THR A 126 -8.06 -11.34 -5.89
N PRO A 127 -9.18 -12.06 -5.74
CA PRO A 127 -10.51 -11.40 -5.76
C PRO A 127 -10.81 -10.60 -4.49
N VAL A 128 -10.29 -11.01 -3.33
CA VAL A 128 -10.58 -10.36 -2.06
C VAL A 128 -9.46 -9.39 -1.68
N PHE A 129 -8.26 -9.91 -1.40
CA PHE A 129 -7.14 -9.07 -1.00
C PHE A 129 -6.73 -8.10 -2.13
N GLY A 130 -6.67 -8.57 -3.39
CA GLY A 130 -6.34 -7.74 -4.54
C GLY A 130 -7.30 -6.57 -4.72
N THR A 131 -8.61 -6.78 -4.51
CA THR A 131 -9.62 -5.71 -4.55
C THR A 131 -9.32 -4.62 -3.51
N GLU A 132 -8.94 -5.00 -2.30
CA GLU A 132 -8.59 -4.04 -1.25
C GLU A 132 -7.23 -3.38 -1.51
N LEU A 133 -6.27 -4.13 -2.08
CA LEU A 133 -5.00 -3.58 -2.53
C LEU A 133 -5.20 -2.49 -3.60
N ARG A 134 -6.11 -2.70 -4.54
CA ARG A 134 -6.51 -1.67 -5.53
C ARG A 134 -7.06 -0.42 -4.87
N LYS A 135 -7.95 -0.55 -3.90
CA LYS A 135 -8.48 0.60 -3.14
C LYS A 135 -7.37 1.36 -2.41
N ALA A 136 -6.39 0.64 -1.88
CA ALA A 136 -5.24 1.25 -1.23
C ALA A 136 -4.32 1.95 -2.24
N GLY A 137 -4.07 1.35 -3.40
CA GLY A 137 -3.35 1.96 -4.52
C GLY A 137 -4.01 3.25 -5.00
N ALA A 138 -5.34 3.23 -5.19
CA ALA A 138 -6.11 4.42 -5.57
C ALA A 138 -6.02 5.54 -4.53
N LYS A 139 -6.03 5.20 -3.22
CA LYS A 139 -5.80 6.18 -2.15
C LYS A 139 -4.38 6.73 -2.18
N ALA A 140 -3.38 5.87 -2.38
CA ALA A 140 -1.99 6.28 -2.52
C ALA A 140 -1.81 7.23 -3.70
N ARG A 141 -2.38 6.90 -4.87
CA ARG A 141 -2.40 7.78 -6.05
C ARG A 141 -2.98 9.15 -5.75
N LYS A 142 -4.08 9.20 -5.00
CA LYS A 142 -4.68 10.47 -4.59
C LYS A 142 -3.73 11.30 -3.73
N VAL A 143 -3.06 10.68 -2.75
CA VAL A 143 -2.08 11.38 -1.90
C VAL A 143 -0.91 11.91 -2.72
N LEU A 144 -0.40 11.13 -3.67
CA LEU A 144 0.67 11.58 -4.56
C LEU A 144 0.25 12.78 -5.42
N LEU A 145 -0.98 12.77 -5.94
CA LEU A 145 -1.54 13.92 -6.67
C LEU A 145 -1.67 15.15 -5.78
N GLU A 146 -2.14 15.00 -4.52
CA GLU A 146 -2.22 16.11 -3.56
C GLU A 146 -0.84 16.69 -3.26
N MET A 147 0.19 15.84 -3.08
CA MET A 147 1.58 16.29 -2.91
C MET A 147 2.11 16.98 -4.17
N GLY A 148 1.83 16.42 -5.35
CA GLY A 148 2.19 17.04 -6.62
C GLY A 148 1.55 18.41 -6.81
N ALA A 149 0.30 18.58 -6.39
CA ALA A 149 -0.42 19.85 -6.44
C ALA A 149 0.26 20.93 -5.57
N GLU A 150 0.66 20.56 -4.35
CA GLU A 150 1.38 21.45 -3.44
C GLU A 150 2.76 21.83 -4.02
N PHE A 151 3.49 20.86 -4.56
CA PHE A 151 4.84 21.08 -5.10
C PHE A 151 4.84 21.91 -6.37
N LEU A 152 3.99 21.56 -7.34
CA LEU A 152 3.88 22.25 -8.62
C LEU A 152 3.10 23.56 -8.54
N LYS A 153 2.41 23.83 -7.41
CA LYS A 153 1.50 24.96 -7.22
C LYS A 153 0.39 25.01 -8.28
N VAL A 154 -0.11 23.85 -8.64
CA VAL A 154 -1.18 23.66 -9.62
C VAL A 154 -2.40 23.06 -8.92
N PRO A 155 -3.63 23.54 -9.18
CA PRO A 155 -4.84 22.93 -8.64
C PRO A 155 -4.92 21.44 -8.98
N PHE A 156 -5.39 20.63 -8.03
CA PHE A 156 -5.50 19.18 -8.14
C PHE A 156 -6.23 18.72 -9.42
N GLU A 157 -7.30 19.44 -9.81
CA GLU A 157 -8.15 19.14 -10.96
C GLU A 157 -7.39 19.28 -12.30
N ASN A 158 -6.31 20.05 -12.29
CA ASN A 158 -5.46 20.31 -13.44
C ASN A 158 -4.23 19.38 -13.51
N LEU A 159 -4.16 18.37 -12.63
CA LEU A 159 -3.09 17.40 -12.63
C LEU A 159 -3.57 16.07 -13.22
N GLU A 160 -2.63 15.35 -13.78
CA GLU A 160 -2.78 13.99 -14.27
C GLU A 160 -1.52 13.20 -13.99
N ILE A 161 -1.64 11.88 -13.95
CA ILE A 161 -0.51 10.96 -13.79
C ILE A 161 -0.42 10.13 -15.07
N ASN A 162 0.80 9.94 -15.52
CA ASN A 162 1.10 8.99 -16.58
C ASN A 162 2.46 8.38 -16.29
N ASN A 163 2.50 7.06 -16.18
CA ASN A 163 3.71 6.27 -15.95
C ASN A 163 4.57 6.80 -14.81
N GLY A 164 3.96 7.07 -13.64
CA GLY A 164 4.63 7.55 -12.44
C GLY A 164 5.07 9.01 -12.47
N ILE A 165 4.64 9.77 -13.47
CA ILE A 165 4.91 11.20 -13.63
C ILE A 165 3.60 11.97 -13.46
N ILE A 166 3.57 12.86 -12.47
CA ILE A 166 2.50 13.83 -12.27
C ILE A 166 2.80 15.06 -13.14
N PHE A 167 1.85 15.49 -13.94
CA PHE A 167 2.01 16.67 -14.81
C PHE A 167 0.75 17.51 -14.84
N SER A 168 0.93 18.79 -15.23
CA SER A 168 -0.17 19.71 -15.40
C SER A 168 -0.78 19.58 -16.80
N LYS A 169 -2.13 19.40 -16.87
CA LYS A 169 -2.90 19.39 -18.13
C LYS A 169 -2.83 20.71 -18.89
N ILE A 170 -2.56 21.80 -18.18
CA ILE A 170 -2.51 23.15 -18.77
C ILE A 170 -1.10 23.49 -19.26
N ASN A 171 -0.07 23.00 -18.56
CA ASN A 171 1.32 23.26 -18.87
C ASN A 171 2.17 22.00 -18.68
N ASN A 172 2.42 21.27 -19.75
CA ASN A 172 3.17 20.01 -19.76
C ASN A 172 4.64 20.15 -19.28
N ASN A 173 5.18 21.36 -19.17
CA ASN A 173 6.51 21.58 -18.61
C ASN A 173 6.52 21.47 -17.07
N LEU A 174 5.36 21.64 -16.43
CA LEU A 174 5.19 21.45 -14.99
C LEU A 174 4.91 19.98 -14.71
N LYS A 175 5.96 19.25 -14.33
CA LYS A 175 5.88 17.83 -14.03
C LYS A 175 6.84 17.44 -12.92
N ILE A 176 6.49 16.36 -12.19
CA ILE A 176 7.30 15.74 -11.14
C ILE A 176 7.08 14.23 -11.20
N SER A 177 8.12 13.44 -10.96
CA SER A 177 8.02 12.00 -10.81
C SER A 177 7.65 11.61 -9.38
N TYR A 178 7.29 10.34 -9.17
CA TYR A 178 7.15 9.75 -7.84
C TYR A 178 8.51 9.64 -7.11
N ALA A 179 9.61 9.68 -7.87
CA ALA A 179 10.98 9.68 -7.40
C ALA A 179 11.42 11.06 -6.94
#